data_c9bbf7ad337837112b271d1b0f197a20
#
_entry.id   c9bbf7ad337837112b271d1b0f197a20
#
_cell.length_a   1.000
_cell.length_b   1.000
_cell.length_c   1.000
_cell.angle_alpha   90.00
_cell.angle_beta   90.00
_cell.angle_gamma   90.00
#
_symmetry.space_group_name_H-M   'P 1'
#
loop_
_entity.id
_entity.type
_entity.pdbx_description
1 polymer ?
#
loop_
_entity_poly.entity_id
_entity_poly.type
_entity_poly.pdbx_seq_one_letter_code
_entity_poly.pdbx_strand_id
1 'polypeptide(L)'
;MFIGGEWIRPKLAGSPVYNPSIGDVISECPMGGAPEVNAAVEAAAAAFPEWRDTPVIERARLFFRYRHLVEENFDRLCASITREHGKTMVEARGSVYRGIENIEYACGVPSLLFGDTLENVARNVDCETYLQPLGVCAGITPFNFPAMVPLWMFPLAIACGNTFVLKPSEKVPLTALVLAELLEKAGLPKGVMNVVHGGRECVDALLTHPKVRAVSFVGSSPVARHIHETGTRNGKRVQANGGAKNYIVIMPDADVSRTVEAISTAAFGCAGERCMAGSTAIAVGKSGDVILPQLVDAARSIKVGRTDSTMSQPDMGPLITGAHRDRVEGLVEGGKDEGATLACDGRGVKVPGAPNGFYLGATVVDNVHETMAIAREEVFGPVLNVMRMEDLGMAIETTNRSAYGNGASIFTSSGAAAREFKHRVKAGMVGINVGVPATMAMFPFTGWDASFYGDLHIQGREAVQFYTQQKVVTARWFGGAVGDVWRQ
;
A
#
# COMPACT_ATOMS: atom_id res chain seq x y z
N MET A 1 -13.90 7.33 15.89
CA MET A 1 -13.93 8.07 14.62
C MET A 1 -13.48 9.51 14.87
N PHE A 2 -12.97 10.18 13.84
CA PHE A 2 -12.62 11.59 13.88
C PHE A 2 -13.38 12.28 12.73
N ILE A 3 -14.36 13.11 13.05
CA ILE A 3 -15.28 13.70 12.06
C ILE A 3 -15.47 15.18 12.35
N GLY A 4 -15.23 16.04 11.36
CA GLY A 4 -15.41 17.49 11.49
C GLY A 4 -14.53 18.15 12.55
N GLY A 5 -13.40 17.53 12.89
CA GLY A 5 -12.51 17.99 13.98
C GLY A 5 -12.96 17.56 15.38
N GLU A 6 -13.87 16.59 15.48
CA GLU A 6 -14.36 16.07 16.76
C GLU A 6 -14.08 14.56 16.86
N TRP A 7 -13.64 14.13 18.06
CA TRP A 7 -13.44 12.72 18.38
C TRP A 7 -14.74 12.09 18.85
N ILE A 8 -15.29 11.18 18.04
CA ILE A 8 -16.61 10.58 18.25
C ILE A 8 -16.46 9.10 18.58
N ARG A 9 -17.13 8.64 19.63
CA ARG A 9 -17.30 7.22 19.95
C ARG A 9 -18.78 6.84 19.73
N PRO A 10 -19.13 6.42 18.51
CA PRO A 10 -20.53 6.06 18.20
C PRO A 10 -20.96 4.80 18.95
N LYS A 11 -22.24 4.73 19.32
CA LYS A 11 -22.85 3.54 19.92
C LYS A 11 -23.24 2.55 18.82
N LEU A 12 -22.27 1.87 18.26
CA LEU A 12 -22.45 0.88 17.18
C LEU A 12 -21.91 -0.48 17.62
N ALA A 13 -22.33 -1.54 16.93
CA ALA A 13 -21.71 -2.85 17.07
C ALA A 13 -20.21 -2.74 16.76
N GLY A 14 -19.37 -3.40 17.55
CA GLY A 14 -17.93 -3.42 17.39
C GLY A 14 -17.43 -4.68 16.69
N SER A 15 -16.33 -4.55 15.93
CA SER A 15 -15.51 -5.68 15.49
C SER A 15 -14.28 -5.76 16.41
N PRO A 16 -13.90 -6.95 16.90
CA PRO A 16 -12.75 -7.06 17.79
C PRO A 16 -11.44 -6.72 17.07
N VAL A 17 -10.60 -5.94 17.74
CA VAL A 17 -9.22 -5.67 17.37
C VAL A 17 -8.33 -6.49 18.27
N TYR A 18 -7.51 -7.35 17.68
CA TYR A 18 -6.66 -8.26 18.43
C TYR A 18 -5.25 -7.73 18.60
N ASN A 19 -4.58 -8.14 19.66
CA ASN A 19 -3.13 -8.26 19.68
C ASN A 19 -2.78 -9.67 19.13
N PRO A 20 -2.30 -9.78 17.90
CA PRO A 20 -2.05 -11.08 17.27
C PRO A 20 -0.99 -11.92 17.98
N SER A 21 -0.08 -11.27 18.74
CA SER A 21 0.98 -11.97 19.49
C SER A 21 0.44 -12.86 20.61
N ILE A 22 -0.71 -12.52 21.20
CA ILE A 22 -1.28 -13.26 22.32
C ILE A 22 -2.72 -13.73 22.06
N GLY A 23 -3.36 -13.22 20.99
CA GLY A 23 -4.74 -13.53 20.63
C GLY A 23 -5.81 -12.77 21.43
N ASP A 24 -5.41 -11.82 22.29
CA ASP A 24 -6.32 -11.05 23.13
C ASP A 24 -6.96 -9.89 22.35
N VAL A 25 -8.22 -9.58 22.69
CA VAL A 25 -8.91 -8.38 22.19
C VAL A 25 -8.39 -7.15 22.95
N ILE A 26 -7.83 -6.18 22.22
CA ILE A 26 -7.25 -4.96 22.79
C ILE A 26 -8.13 -3.73 22.59
N SER A 27 -9.09 -3.80 21.68
CA SER A 27 -10.05 -2.73 21.38
C SER A 27 -11.22 -3.29 20.57
N GLU A 28 -12.23 -2.44 20.35
CA GLU A 28 -13.33 -2.68 19.43
C GLU A 28 -13.39 -1.58 18.38
N CYS A 29 -13.45 -1.96 17.12
CA CYS A 29 -13.63 -1.04 15.99
C CYS A 29 -15.13 -0.86 15.75
N PRO A 30 -15.71 0.35 15.87
CA PRO A 30 -17.13 0.56 15.60
C PRO A 30 -17.45 0.35 14.12
N MET A 31 -18.47 -0.42 13.82
CA MET A 31 -18.87 -0.77 12.45
C MET A 31 -19.91 0.23 11.94
N GLY A 32 -19.41 1.41 11.49
CA GLY A 32 -20.23 2.47 10.90
C GLY A 32 -20.67 2.16 9.46
N GLY A 33 -21.67 2.88 9.02
CA GLY A 33 -22.29 2.76 7.71
C GLY A 33 -22.52 4.12 7.03
N ALA A 34 -23.60 4.22 6.28
CA ALA A 34 -23.96 5.42 5.53
C ALA A 34 -24.12 6.70 6.39
N PRO A 35 -24.68 6.66 7.63
CA PRO A 35 -24.81 7.87 8.44
C PRO A 35 -23.45 8.50 8.81
N GLU A 36 -22.48 7.70 9.25
CA GLU A 36 -21.15 8.18 9.65
C GLU A 36 -20.36 8.67 8.43
N VAL A 37 -20.48 7.98 7.30
CA VAL A 37 -19.88 8.40 6.03
C VAL A 37 -20.48 9.73 5.58
N ASN A 38 -21.80 9.89 5.62
CA ASN A 38 -22.46 11.13 5.27
C ASN A 38 -21.99 12.29 6.16
N ALA A 39 -21.92 12.09 7.48
CA ALA A 39 -21.44 13.12 8.40
C ALA A 39 -19.99 13.53 8.08
N ALA A 40 -19.10 12.58 7.81
CA ALA A 40 -17.71 12.84 7.46
C ALA A 40 -17.57 13.56 6.12
N VAL A 41 -18.33 13.14 5.09
CA VAL A 41 -18.30 13.76 3.76
C VAL A 41 -18.89 15.16 3.77
N GLU A 42 -19.97 15.39 4.54
CA GLU A 42 -20.54 16.74 4.69
C GLU A 42 -19.57 17.68 5.39
N ALA A 43 -18.89 17.24 6.46
CA ALA A 43 -17.85 18.01 7.13
C ALA A 43 -16.67 18.32 6.19
N ALA A 44 -16.26 17.34 5.40
CA ALA A 44 -15.20 17.51 4.40
C ALA A 44 -15.61 18.50 3.29
N ALA A 45 -16.84 18.41 2.80
CA ALA A 45 -17.37 19.29 1.78
C ALA A 45 -17.51 20.75 2.29
N ALA A 46 -17.90 20.94 3.53
CA ALA A 46 -17.99 22.27 4.17
C ALA A 46 -16.60 22.92 4.33
N ALA A 47 -15.56 22.14 4.67
CA ALA A 47 -14.20 22.64 4.82
C ALA A 47 -13.46 22.90 3.49
N PHE A 48 -13.92 22.29 2.39
CA PHE A 48 -13.20 22.31 1.13
C PHE A 48 -12.98 23.72 0.54
N PRO A 49 -13.95 24.65 0.49
CA PRO A 49 -13.74 25.95 -0.15
C PRO A 49 -12.59 26.74 0.50
N GLU A 50 -12.55 26.83 1.83
CA GLU A 50 -11.52 27.55 2.56
C GLU A 50 -10.14 26.86 2.42
N TRP A 51 -10.11 25.52 2.50
CA TRP A 51 -8.87 24.77 2.35
C TRP A 51 -8.31 24.86 0.91
N ARG A 52 -9.16 24.80 -0.10
CA ARG A 52 -8.78 24.99 -1.51
C ARG A 52 -8.10 26.33 -1.71
N ASP A 53 -8.66 27.38 -1.12
CA ASP A 53 -8.20 28.75 -1.29
C ASP A 53 -6.99 29.10 -0.39
N THR A 54 -6.62 28.21 0.53
CA THR A 54 -5.39 28.32 1.33
C THR A 54 -4.15 28.24 0.42
N PRO A 55 -3.21 29.23 0.48
CA PRO A 55 -2.02 29.23 -0.36
C PRO A 55 -1.22 27.93 -0.27
N VAL A 56 -0.74 27.45 -1.40
CA VAL A 56 -0.02 26.15 -1.48
C VAL A 56 1.20 26.10 -0.54
N ILE A 57 1.88 27.24 -0.33
CA ILE A 57 3.01 27.33 0.60
C ILE A 57 2.58 27.11 2.05
N GLU A 58 1.40 27.59 2.45
CA GLU A 58 0.87 27.40 3.80
C GLU A 58 0.46 25.92 4.00
N ARG A 59 -0.13 25.29 2.99
CA ARG A 59 -0.40 23.85 3.01
C ARG A 59 0.89 23.04 3.16
N ALA A 60 1.95 23.39 2.42
CA ALA A 60 3.25 22.75 2.56
C ALA A 60 3.85 22.91 3.96
N ARG A 61 3.77 24.14 4.55
CA ARG A 61 4.25 24.40 5.92
C ARG A 61 3.52 23.56 6.97
N LEU A 62 2.25 23.25 6.76
CA LEU A 62 1.51 22.32 7.62
C LEU A 62 2.15 20.92 7.57
N PHE A 63 2.49 20.43 6.38
CA PHE A 63 3.11 19.12 6.24
C PHE A 63 4.55 19.05 6.78
N PHE A 64 5.31 20.15 6.78
CA PHE A 64 6.59 20.20 7.50
C PHE A 64 6.39 20.04 9.03
N ARG A 65 5.38 20.70 9.61
CA ARG A 65 5.05 20.51 11.05
C ARG A 65 4.54 19.09 11.32
N TYR A 66 3.70 18.55 10.44
CA TYR A 66 3.20 17.18 10.56
C TYR A 66 4.32 16.14 10.51
N ARG A 67 5.26 16.29 9.56
CA ARG A 67 6.44 15.45 9.47
C ARG A 67 7.22 15.42 10.79
N HIS A 68 7.49 16.59 11.35
CA HIS A 68 8.18 16.71 12.63
C HIS A 68 7.44 16.00 13.77
N LEU A 69 6.13 16.20 13.89
CA LEU A 69 5.31 15.52 14.90
C LEU A 69 5.29 14.00 14.72
N VAL A 70 5.28 13.51 13.48
CA VAL A 70 5.36 12.07 13.20
C VAL A 70 6.72 11.51 13.62
N GLU A 71 7.81 12.23 13.39
CA GLU A 71 9.16 11.86 13.84
C GLU A 71 9.27 11.85 15.38
N GLU A 72 8.76 12.86 16.05
CA GLU A 72 8.73 12.90 17.54
C GLU A 72 7.89 11.77 18.14
N ASN A 73 6.85 11.30 17.44
CA ASN A 73 6.00 10.20 17.86
C ASN A 73 6.31 8.86 17.15
N PHE A 74 7.52 8.73 16.59
CA PHE A 74 7.93 7.58 15.80
C PHE A 74 7.80 6.26 16.56
N ASP A 75 8.33 6.19 17.78
CA ASP A 75 8.26 4.99 18.61
C ASP A 75 6.83 4.66 19.08
N ARG A 76 5.99 5.69 19.32
CA ARG A 76 4.56 5.51 19.63
C ARG A 76 3.81 4.88 18.47
N LEU A 77 4.08 5.33 17.24
CA LEU A 77 3.50 4.75 16.02
C LEU A 77 3.97 3.29 15.81
N CYS A 78 5.27 3.04 16.00
CA CYS A 78 5.81 1.68 15.89
C CYS A 78 5.18 0.73 16.92
N ALA A 79 5.04 1.16 18.17
CA ALA A 79 4.40 0.37 19.22
C ALA A 79 2.90 0.11 18.91
N SER A 80 2.19 1.10 18.36
CA SER A 80 0.81 0.92 17.92
C SER A 80 0.70 -0.15 16.83
N ILE A 81 1.56 -0.09 15.80
CA ILE A 81 1.62 -1.07 14.72
C ILE A 81 1.91 -2.47 15.26
N THR A 82 2.95 -2.62 16.08
CA THR A 82 3.31 -3.91 16.68
C THR A 82 2.17 -4.50 17.48
N ARG A 83 1.46 -3.66 18.24
CA ARG A 83 0.37 -4.09 19.12
C ARG A 83 -0.89 -4.56 18.37
N GLU A 84 -1.30 -3.85 17.29
CA GLU A 84 -2.54 -4.20 16.58
C GLU A 84 -2.32 -5.09 15.34
N HIS A 85 -1.08 -5.15 14.80
CA HIS A 85 -0.78 -5.96 13.62
C HIS A 85 0.10 -7.17 13.92
N GLY A 86 0.97 -7.09 14.92
CA GLY A 86 1.92 -8.16 15.21
C GLY A 86 3.26 -8.07 14.48
N LYS A 87 3.54 -7.00 13.74
CA LYS A 87 4.88 -6.77 13.16
C LYS A 87 5.96 -6.69 14.22
N THR A 88 7.17 -7.14 13.89
CA THR A 88 8.34 -6.85 14.71
C THR A 88 8.58 -5.34 14.79
N MET A 89 9.27 -4.90 15.84
CA MET A 89 9.60 -3.47 15.99
C MET A 89 10.45 -2.97 14.83
N VAL A 90 11.35 -3.79 14.29
CA VAL A 90 12.19 -3.44 13.12
C VAL A 90 11.32 -3.20 11.88
N GLU A 91 10.36 -4.07 11.62
CA GLU A 91 9.43 -3.94 10.50
C GLU A 91 8.47 -2.76 10.66
N ALA A 92 8.00 -2.50 11.89
CA ALA A 92 7.18 -1.34 12.20
C ALA A 92 7.94 -0.03 11.95
N ARG A 93 9.22 0.05 12.38
CA ARG A 93 10.11 1.19 12.11
C ARG A 93 10.29 1.43 10.61
N GLY A 94 10.56 0.39 9.84
CA GLY A 94 10.66 0.47 8.38
C GLY A 94 9.36 0.98 7.73
N SER A 95 8.20 0.52 8.22
CA SER A 95 6.89 0.93 7.75
C SER A 95 6.60 2.42 8.02
N VAL A 96 6.89 2.91 9.23
CA VAL A 96 6.70 4.33 9.59
C VAL A 96 7.65 5.22 8.78
N TYR A 97 8.92 4.81 8.64
CA TYR A 97 9.91 5.55 7.86
C TYR A 97 9.47 5.74 6.41
N ARG A 98 8.98 4.67 5.77
CA ARG A 98 8.41 4.74 4.40
C ARG A 98 7.17 5.63 4.32
N GLY A 99 6.40 5.73 5.40
CA GLY A 99 5.30 6.68 5.51
C GLY A 99 5.79 8.13 5.55
N ILE A 100 6.86 8.41 6.31
CA ILE A 100 7.47 9.74 6.42
C ILE A 100 7.96 10.23 5.05
N GLU A 101 8.58 9.37 4.22
CA GLU A 101 9.00 9.74 2.86
C GLU A 101 7.84 10.31 2.01
N ASN A 102 6.62 9.82 2.21
CA ASN A 102 5.44 10.34 1.52
C ASN A 102 4.97 11.69 2.07
N ILE A 103 5.14 11.93 3.37
CA ILE A 103 4.91 13.26 3.94
C ILE A 103 5.94 14.25 3.40
N GLU A 104 7.21 13.86 3.29
CA GLU A 104 8.29 14.66 2.69
C GLU A 104 7.98 15.01 1.24
N TYR A 105 7.49 14.04 0.45
CA TYR A 105 7.06 14.30 -0.91
C TYR A 105 5.89 15.30 -0.97
N ALA A 106 4.95 15.23 -0.04
CA ALA A 106 3.84 16.18 0.08
C ALA A 106 4.32 17.59 0.48
N CYS A 107 5.42 17.73 1.24
CA CYS A 107 6.06 19.02 1.51
C CYS A 107 6.53 19.72 0.22
N GLY A 108 6.86 18.96 -0.80
CA GLY A 108 7.28 19.44 -2.12
C GLY A 108 6.14 19.91 -3.03
N VAL A 109 4.89 19.86 -2.57
CA VAL A 109 3.70 20.17 -3.39
C VAL A 109 3.76 21.51 -4.12
N PRO A 110 4.38 22.60 -3.60
CA PRO A 110 4.48 23.84 -4.35
C PRO A 110 5.15 23.68 -5.71
N SER A 111 6.18 22.82 -5.81
CA SER A 111 6.86 22.53 -7.08
C SER A 111 6.13 21.50 -7.95
N LEU A 112 5.26 20.68 -7.35
CA LEU A 112 4.53 19.63 -8.06
C LEU A 112 3.25 20.13 -8.73
N LEU A 113 2.74 21.30 -8.32
CA LEU A 113 1.50 21.91 -8.83
C LEU A 113 1.73 22.97 -9.90
N PHE A 114 2.97 23.15 -10.39
CA PHE A 114 3.20 24.05 -11.52
C PHE A 114 2.46 23.56 -12.76
N GLY A 115 1.84 24.54 -13.46
CA GLY A 115 1.29 24.35 -14.79
C GLY A 115 2.26 24.84 -15.87
N ASP A 116 1.88 24.64 -17.13
CA ASP A 116 2.60 25.11 -18.31
C ASP A 116 2.05 26.47 -18.76
N THR A 117 2.93 27.31 -19.31
CA THR A 117 2.56 28.60 -19.91
C THR A 117 3.24 28.72 -21.27
N LEU A 118 2.48 29.17 -22.28
CA LEU A 118 3.00 29.46 -23.60
C LEU A 118 2.43 30.80 -24.10
N GLU A 119 3.32 31.80 -24.25
CA GLU A 119 2.97 33.09 -24.82
C GLU A 119 2.83 33.00 -26.34
N ASN A 120 1.91 33.80 -26.88
CA ASN A 120 1.72 33.96 -28.32
C ASN A 120 1.54 32.64 -29.09
N VAL A 121 0.73 31.72 -28.55
CA VAL A 121 0.29 30.50 -29.29
C VAL A 121 -0.40 30.86 -30.63
N ALA A 122 -0.97 32.07 -30.69
CA ALA A 122 -1.41 32.81 -31.87
C ALA A 122 -1.18 34.29 -31.57
N ARG A 123 -1.35 35.19 -32.59
CA ARG A 123 -1.13 36.62 -32.40
C ARG A 123 -2.02 37.17 -31.26
N ASN A 124 -1.38 37.69 -30.21
CA ASN A 124 -1.99 38.21 -28.98
C ASN A 124 -2.84 37.16 -28.22
N VAL A 125 -2.46 35.90 -28.28
CA VAL A 125 -3.15 34.82 -27.56
C VAL A 125 -2.13 34.03 -26.78
N ASP A 126 -2.36 33.91 -25.46
CA ASP A 126 -1.57 33.10 -24.54
C ASP A 126 -2.38 31.91 -24.03
N CYS A 127 -1.72 30.81 -23.71
CA CYS A 127 -2.33 29.64 -23.07
C CYS A 127 -1.59 29.27 -21.79
N GLU A 128 -2.35 28.97 -20.77
CA GLU A 128 -1.85 28.56 -19.44
C GLU A 128 -2.61 27.33 -18.93
N THR A 129 -1.94 26.51 -18.13
CA THR A 129 -2.57 25.38 -17.44
C THR A 129 -2.46 25.53 -15.94
N TYR A 130 -3.50 25.11 -15.23
CA TYR A 130 -3.57 25.10 -13.76
C TYR A 130 -4.00 23.73 -13.27
N LEU A 131 -3.35 23.23 -12.20
CA LEU A 131 -3.78 22.05 -11.48
C LEU A 131 -4.64 22.47 -10.29
N GLN A 132 -5.92 22.09 -10.28
CA GLN A 132 -6.87 22.43 -9.23
C GLN A 132 -7.34 21.19 -8.48
N PRO A 133 -7.60 21.27 -7.15
CA PRO A 133 -8.10 20.15 -6.38
C PRO A 133 -9.49 19.70 -6.84
N LEU A 134 -9.80 18.42 -6.63
CA LEU A 134 -11.06 17.78 -7.02
C LEU A 134 -12.22 18.11 -6.06
N GLY A 135 -11.92 18.17 -4.76
CA GLY A 135 -12.92 18.29 -3.70
C GLY A 135 -12.72 17.27 -2.58
N VAL A 136 -13.78 16.57 -2.19
CA VAL A 136 -13.70 15.50 -1.19
C VAL A 136 -13.12 14.24 -1.83
N CYS A 137 -11.99 13.77 -1.31
CA CYS A 137 -11.36 12.50 -1.68
C CYS A 137 -11.50 11.48 -0.55
N ALA A 138 -11.54 10.20 -0.88
CA ALA A 138 -11.60 9.12 0.09
C ALA A 138 -10.42 8.16 -0.07
N GLY A 139 -9.97 7.58 1.04
CA GLY A 139 -8.96 6.53 1.09
C GLY A 139 -9.45 5.33 1.87
N ILE A 140 -9.28 4.13 1.32
CA ILE A 140 -9.65 2.88 1.95
C ILE A 140 -8.41 2.02 2.02
N THR A 141 -7.93 1.70 3.24
CA THR A 141 -6.61 1.11 3.45
C THR A 141 -6.68 -0.28 4.07
N PRO A 142 -5.71 -1.17 3.74
CA PRO A 142 -5.64 -2.53 4.24
C PRO A 142 -5.07 -2.59 5.66
N PHE A 143 -5.02 -3.81 6.21
CA PHE A 143 -4.52 -4.02 7.56
C PHE A 143 -2.98 -4.12 7.65
N ASN A 144 -2.32 -4.54 6.57
CA ASN A 144 -0.91 -4.95 6.64
C ASN A 144 0.10 -3.81 6.80
N PHE A 145 -0.29 -2.55 6.51
CA PHE A 145 0.54 -1.36 6.72
C PHE A 145 -0.31 -0.20 7.26
N PRO A 146 -0.68 -0.23 8.56
CA PRO A 146 -1.66 0.70 9.13
C PRO A 146 -1.20 2.16 9.22
N ALA A 147 0.12 2.43 9.10
CA ALA A 147 0.66 3.79 8.97
C ALA A 147 1.04 4.11 7.52
N MET A 148 1.81 3.23 6.87
CA MET A 148 2.43 3.51 5.58
C MET A 148 1.38 3.77 4.49
N VAL A 149 0.38 2.91 4.34
CA VAL A 149 -0.61 3.03 3.25
C VAL A 149 -1.55 4.23 3.41
N PRO A 150 -2.08 4.58 4.60
CA PRO A 150 -2.75 5.86 4.79
C PRO A 150 -1.88 7.07 4.39
N LEU A 151 -0.58 7.03 4.73
CA LEU A 151 0.38 8.10 4.40
C LEU A 151 0.73 8.14 2.89
N TRP A 152 0.43 7.14 2.11
CA TRP A 152 0.49 7.21 0.65
C TRP A 152 -0.62 8.08 0.05
N MET A 153 -1.74 8.22 0.76
CA MET A 153 -2.97 8.81 0.23
C MET A 153 -3.22 10.23 0.72
N PHE A 154 -3.54 10.39 2.02
CA PHE A 154 -4.06 11.65 2.53
C PHE A 154 -3.04 12.81 2.51
N PRO A 155 -1.72 12.63 2.71
CA PRO A 155 -0.80 13.76 2.68
C PRO A 155 -0.80 14.47 1.33
N LEU A 156 -0.68 13.74 0.23
CA LEU A 156 -0.70 14.32 -1.11
C LEU A 156 -2.08 14.89 -1.47
N ALA A 157 -3.16 14.18 -1.16
CA ALA A 157 -4.51 14.68 -1.41
C ALA A 157 -4.75 16.04 -0.72
N ILE A 158 -4.42 16.14 0.56
CA ILE A 158 -4.61 17.36 1.37
C ILE A 158 -3.64 18.46 0.92
N ALA A 159 -2.38 18.15 0.65
CA ALA A 159 -1.40 19.12 0.16
C ALA A 159 -1.80 19.71 -1.20
N CYS A 160 -2.41 18.92 -2.08
CA CYS A 160 -2.99 19.40 -3.33
C CYS A 160 -4.23 20.28 -3.14
N GLY A 161 -4.77 20.42 -1.94
CA GLY A 161 -5.92 21.29 -1.62
C GLY A 161 -7.26 20.57 -1.52
N ASN A 162 -7.27 19.24 -1.49
CA ASN A 162 -8.49 18.45 -1.26
C ASN A 162 -8.76 18.27 0.23
N THR A 163 -10.00 17.92 0.56
CA THR A 163 -10.37 17.36 1.85
C THR A 163 -10.42 15.83 1.76
N PHE A 164 -10.27 15.15 2.89
CA PHE A 164 -10.07 13.71 2.88
C PHE A 164 -10.90 12.96 3.91
N VAL A 165 -11.45 11.81 3.50
CA VAL A 165 -12.12 10.85 4.39
C VAL A 165 -11.36 9.53 4.32
N LEU A 166 -10.73 9.15 5.42
CA LEU A 166 -9.99 7.88 5.56
C LEU A 166 -10.87 6.81 6.19
N LYS A 167 -10.96 5.64 5.56
CA LYS A 167 -11.49 4.41 6.14
C LYS A 167 -10.34 3.39 6.29
N PRO A 168 -9.70 3.30 7.46
CA PRO A 168 -8.70 2.25 7.71
C PRO A 168 -9.37 0.87 7.85
N SER A 169 -8.57 -0.19 7.78
CA SER A 169 -9.06 -1.54 8.08
C SER A 169 -9.62 -1.63 9.49
N GLU A 170 -10.73 -2.30 9.65
CA GLU A 170 -11.37 -2.58 10.94
C GLU A 170 -10.50 -3.43 11.87
N LYS A 171 -9.52 -4.14 11.32
CA LYS A 171 -8.57 -4.98 12.07
C LYS A 171 -7.47 -4.17 12.77
N VAL A 172 -7.11 -2.99 12.21
CA VAL A 172 -5.99 -2.16 12.66
C VAL A 172 -6.37 -0.66 12.65
N PRO A 173 -7.38 -0.25 13.41
CA PRO A 173 -7.86 1.13 13.38
C PRO A 173 -7.03 2.10 14.21
N LEU A 174 -6.22 1.61 15.18
CA LEU A 174 -5.62 2.45 16.22
C LEU A 174 -4.51 3.34 15.69
N THR A 175 -3.64 2.81 14.83
CA THR A 175 -2.53 3.59 14.25
C THR A 175 -3.05 4.74 13.37
N ALA A 176 -4.13 4.54 12.61
CA ALA A 176 -4.74 5.59 11.80
C ALA A 176 -5.30 6.74 12.65
N LEU A 177 -5.81 6.44 13.86
CA LEU A 177 -6.26 7.47 14.81
C LEU A 177 -5.08 8.27 15.37
N VAL A 178 -3.93 7.64 15.64
CA VAL A 178 -2.71 8.36 16.03
C VAL A 178 -2.25 9.31 14.91
N LEU A 179 -2.27 8.86 13.65
CA LEU A 179 -1.92 9.72 12.52
C LEU A 179 -2.86 10.94 12.39
N ALA A 180 -4.16 10.75 12.60
CA ALA A 180 -5.14 11.85 12.60
C ALA A 180 -4.93 12.83 13.76
N GLU A 181 -4.63 12.33 14.98
CA GLU A 181 -4.29 13.15 16.15
C GLU A 181 -3.06 14.04 15.88
N LEU A 182 -2.01 13.49 15.30
CA LEU A 182 -0.80 14.22 14.97
C LEU A 182 -1.06 15.28 13.88
N LEU A 183 -1.94 14.99 12.93
CA LEU A 183 -2.32 15.94 11.89
C LEU A 183 -3.16 17.10 12.45
N GLU A 184 -4.07 16.82 13.39
CA GLU A 184 -4.79 17.84 14.16
C GLU A 184 -3.81 18.74 14.94
N LYS A 185 -2.83 18.15 15.64
CA LYS A 185 -1.77 18.89 16.35
C LYS A 185 -0.87 19.73 15.44
N ALA A 186 -0.69 19.33 14.19
CA ALA A 186 0.02 20.12 13.18
C ALA A 186 -0.74 21.40 12.78
N GLY A 187 -2.00 21.54 13.20
CA GLY A 187 -2.86 22.69 12.93
C GLY A 187 -3.70 22.55 11.68
N LEU A 188 -4.06 21.32 11.29
CA LEU A 188 -4.99 21.12 10.16
C LEU A 188 -6.37 21.66 10.54
N PRO A 189 -7.04 22.46 9.66
CA PRO A 189 -8.38 22.96 9.91
C PRO A 189 -9.41 21.84 10.08
N LYS A 190 -10.43 22.08 10.92
CA LYS A 190 -11.51 21.12 11.16
C LYS A 190 -12.21 20.73 9.86
N GLY A 191 -12.53 19.45 9.72
CA GLY A 191 -13.20 18.89 8.54
C GLY A 191 -12.29 18.58 7.34
N VAL A 192 -11.06 19.10 7.26
CA VAL A 192 -10.15 18.80 6.16
C VAL A 192 -9.74 17.32 6.15
N MET A 193 -9.51 16.72 7.33
CA MET A 193 -9.30 15.28 7.51
C MET A 193 -10.41 14.69 8.35
N ASN A 194 -10.92 13.54 7.92
CA ASN A 194 -11.93 12.78 8.66
C ASN A 194 -11.54 11.29 8.65
N VAL A 195 -11.84 10.58 9.74
CA VAL A 195 -11.61 9.13 9.85
C VAL A 195 -12.91 8.43 10.27
N VAL A 196 -13.38 7.57 9.40
CA VAL A 196 -14.56 6.71 9.64
C VAL A 196 -14.12 5.24 9.74
N HIS A 197 -14.85 4.47 10.50
CA HIS A 197 -14.64 3.02 10.63
C HIS A 197 -15.87 2.26 10.18
N GLY A 198 -15.67 1.08 9.62
CA GLY A 198 -16.74 0.23 9.15
C GLY A 198 -16.26 -0.82 8.16
N GLY A 199 -17.16 -1.71 7.80
CA GLY A 199 -16.95 -2.76 6.81
C GLY A 199 -17.41 -2.35 5.40
N ARG A 200 -18.00 -3.32 4.70
CA ARG A 200 -18.47 -3.14 3.31
C ARG A 200 -19.49 -2.02 3.16
N GLU A 201 -20.44 -1.90 4.09
CA GLU A 201 -21.48 -0.85 4.05
C GLU A 201 -20.86 0.56 4.05
N CYS A 202 -19.83 0.78 4.88
CA CYS A 202 -19.08 2.03 4.91
C CYS A 202 -18.35 2.29 3.57
N VAL A 203 -17.76 1.25 2.98
CA VAL A 203 -17.11 1.34 1.65
C VAL A 203 -18.12 1.71 0.57
N ASP A 204 -19.24 0.99 0.49
CA ASP A 204 -20.28 1.21 -0.52
C ASP A 204 -20.91 2.62 -0.38
N ALA A 205 -21.04 3.11 0.86
CA ALA A 205 -21.50 4.48 1.10
C ALA A 205 -20.51 5.54 0.56
N LEU A 206 -19.19 5.35 0.73
CA LEU A 206 -18.18 6.24 0.11
C LEU A 206 -18.23 6.20 -1.41
N LEU A 207 -18.41 5.01 -2.00
CA LEU A 207 -18.43 4.82 -3.45
C LEU A 207 -19.67 5.44 -4.11
N THR A 208 -20.78 5.51 -3.40
CA THR A 208 -22.06 6.04 -3.95
C THR A 208 -22.33 7.49 -3.56
N HIS A 209 -21.61 8.05 -2.56
CA HIS A 209 -21.87 9.41 -2.09
C HIS A 209 -21.59 10.47 -3.16
N PRO A 210 -22.53 11.37 -3.51
CA PRO A 210 -22.40 12.27 -4.66
C PRO A 210 -21.28 13.31 -4.52
N LYS A 211 -20.89 13.68 -3.29
CA LYS A 211 -19.83 14.69 -3.04
C LYS A 211 -18.43 14.10 -3.04
N VAL A 212 -18.25 12.79 -2.94
CA VAL A 212 -16.93 12.14 -3.07
C VAL A 212 -16.50 12.16 -4.53
N ARG A 213 -15.33 12.72 -4.83
CA ARG A 213 -14.82 12.94 -6.19
C ARG A 213 -13.79 11.90 -6.62
N ALA A 214 -13.02 11.40 -5.68
CA ALA A 214 -11.97 10.41 -5.94
C ALA A 214 -11.87 9.40 -4.80
N VAL A 215 -11.54 8.14 -5.14
CA VAL A 215 -11.33 7.05 -4.19
C VAL A 215 -10.00 6.37 -4.48
N SER A 216 -9.13 6.33 -3.47
CA SER A 216 -7.89 5.57 -3.47
C SER A 216 -8.05 4.33 -2.60
N PHE A 217 -7.63 3.17 -3.10
CA PHE A 217 -7.80 1.89 -2.42
C PHE A 217 -6.54 1.03 -2.52
N VAL A 218 -6.25 0.31 -1.44
CA VAL A 218 -5.31 -0.82 -1.43
C VAL A 218 -5.95 -1.99 -0.67
N GLY A 219 -5.96 -3.17 -1.28
CA GLY A 219 -6.49 -4.39 -0.66
C GLY A 219 -6.54 -5.57 -1.62
N SER A 220 -7.46 -6.52 -1.42
CA SER A 220 -7.58 -7.70 -2.30
C SER A 220 -8.16 -7.36 -3.68
N SER A 221 -7.78 -8.10 -4.72
CA SER A 221 -8.23 -7.87 -6.10
C SER A 221 -9.76 -7.93 -6.30
N PRO A 222 -10.51 -8.83 -5.67
CA PRO A 222 -11.97 -8.81 -5.78
C PRO A 222 -12.58 -7.51 -5.25
N VAL A 223 -12.05 -6.98 -4.13
CA VAL A 223 -12.51 -5.71 -3.55
C VAL A 223 -12.04 -4.52 -4.41
N ALA A 224 -10.81 -4.54 -4.91
CA ALA A 224 -10.29 -3.50 -5.82
C ALA A 224 -11.16 -3.36 -7.07
N ARG A 225 -11.54 -4.49 -7.68
CA ARG A 225 -12.46 -4.54 -8.82
C ARG A 225 -13.83 -3.93 -8.47
N HIS A 226 -14.43 -4.36 -7.35
CA HIS A 226 -15.72 -3.83 -6.88
C HIS A 226 -15.67 -2.31 -6.68
N ILE A 227 -14.61 -1.81 -6.04
CA ILE A 227 -14.41 -0.37 -5.81
C ILE A 227 -14.26 0.39 -7.13
N HIS A 228 -13.47 -0.14 -8.07
CA HIS A 228 -13.29 0.46 -9.38
C HIS A 228 -14.61 0.51 -10.15
N GLU A 229 -15.30 -0.62 -10.29
CA GLU A 229 -16.57 -0.71 -11.04
C GLU A 229 -17.65 0.17 -10.42
N THR A 230 -17.79 0.15 -9.09
CA THR A 230 -18.83 0.92 -8.40
C THR A 230 -18.49 2.42 -8.38
N GLY A 231 -17.23 2.76 -8.09
CA GLY A 231 -16.78 4.15 -8.04
C GLY A 231 -16.91 4.85 -9.41
N THR A 232 -16.42 4.21 -10.47
CA THR A 232 -16.47 4.77 -11.84
C THR A 232 -17.90 4.89 -12.35
N ARG A 233 -18.78 3.92 -12.06
CA ARG A 233 -20.22 4.00 -12.36
C ARG A 233 -20.87 5.20 -11.70
N ASN A 234 -20.38 5.65 -10.54
CA ASN A 234 -20.84 6.84 -9.82
C ASN A 234 -20.01 8.09 -10.14
N GLY A 235 -19.28 8.12 -11.26
CA GLY A 235 -18.56 9.28 -11.78
C GLY A 235 -17.33 9.69 -10.95
N LYS A 236 -16.75 8.80 -10.16
CA LYS A 236 -15.55 9.06 -9.36
C LYS A 236 -14.27 8.69 -10.11
N ARG A 237 -13.19 9.40 -9.84
CA ARG A 237 -11.86 8.87 -10.13
C ARG A 237 -11.55 7.75 -9.16
N VAL A 238 -10.97 6.66 -9.66
CA VAL A 238 -10.59 5.52 -8.83
C VAL A 238 -9.18 5.07 -9.17
N GLN A 239 -8.35 4.90 -8.14
CA GLN A 239 -7.12 4.14 -8.19
C GLN A 239 -7.22 3.02 -7.15
N ALA A 240 -7.19 1.77 -7.59
CA ALA A 240 -7.43 0.64 -6.73
C ALA A 240 -6.33 -0.43 -6.92
N ASN A 241 -5.39 -0.48 -5.98
CA ASN A 241 -4.37 -1.50 -5.92
C ASN A 241 -4.96 -2.79 -5.36
N GLY A 242 -4.85 -3.86 -6.14
CA GLY A 242 -5.31 -5.21 -5.81
C GLY A 242 -4.23 -6.07 -5.16
N GLY A 243 -4.49 -7.39 -5.13
CA GLY A 243 -3.56 -8.41 -4.67
C GLY A 243 -2.39 -8.64 -5.63
N ALA A 244 -1.51 -9.55 -5.25
CA ALA A 244 -0.30 -9.84 -6.00
C ALA A 244 0.10 -11.32 -5.92
N LYS A 245 0.83 -11.77 -6.93
CA LYS A 245 1.62 -13.00 -6.92
C LYS A 245 2.98 -12.68 -7.52
N ASN A 246 3.95 -12.33 -6.67
CA ASN A 246 5.23 -11.86 -7.15
C ASN A 246 6.20 -13.01 -7.33
N TYR A 247 6.88 -13.02 -8.47
CA TYR A 247 7.84 -14.04 -8.86
C TYR A 247 9.27 -13.52 -8.73
N ILE A 248 10.17 -14.39 -8.25
CA ILE A 248 11.61 -14.13 -8.19
C ILE A 248 12.32 -15.19 -9.04
N VAL A 249 12.85 -14.79 -10.18
CA VAL A 249 13.62 -15.65 -11.07
C VAL A 249 15.07 -15.72 -10.61
N ILE A 250 15.61 -16.93 -10.49
CA ILE A 250 16.98 -17.19 -10.00
C ILE A 250 17.75 -17.84 -11.12
N MET A 251 18.74 -17.12 -11.68
CA MET A 251 19.60 -17.63 -12.73
C MET A 251 20.76 -18.47 -12.13
N PRO A 252 21.35 -19.38 -12.91
CA PRO A 252 22.50 -20.21 -12.45
C PRO A 252 23.74 -19.42 -12.02
N ASP A 253 23.87 -18.19 -12.51
CA ASP A 253 24.98 -17.26 -12.24
C ASP A 253 24.70 -16.27 -11.09
N ALA A 254 23.57 -16.42 -10.41
CA ALA A 254 23.20 -15.59 -9.27
C ALA A 254 24.16 -15.80 -8.09
N ASP A 255 24.47 -14.71 -7.36
CA ASP A 255 25.16 -14.80 -6.06
C ASP A 255 24.24 -15.51 -5.05
N VAL A 256 24.60 -16.72 -4.68
CA VAL A 256 23.74 -17.60 -3.88
C VAL A 256 23.45 -17.00 -2.50
N SER A 257 24.45 -16.52 -1.78
CA SER A 257 24.28 -16.00 -0.41
C SER A 257 23.36 -14.78 -0.38
N ARG A 258 23.61 -13.79 -1.23
CA ARG A 258 22.79 -12.58 -1.35
C ARG A 258 21.38 -12.89 -1.82
N THR A 259 21.24 -13.87 -2.72
CA THR A 259 19.94 -14.29 -3.24
C THR A 259 19.10 -14.95 -2.14
N VAL A 260 19.68 -15.85 -1.34
CA VAL A 260 19.00 -16.50 -0.20
C VAL A 260 18.53 -15.47 0.82
N GLU A 261 19.39 -14.52 1.19
CA GLU A 261 19.07 -13.45 2.14
C GLU A 261 17.89 -12.59 1.62
N ALA A 262 17.99 -12.16 0.36
CA ALA A 262 16.96 -11.31 -0.27
C ALA A 262 15.61 -12.03 -0.42
N ILE A 263 15.62 -13.31 -0.83
CA ILE A 263 14.40 -14.11 -0.96
C ILE A 263 13.77 -14.38 0.41
N SER A 264 14.56 -14.75 1.41
CA SER A 264 14.08 -15.00 2.77
C SER A 264 13.42 -13.74 3.35
N THR A 265 14.04 -12.58 3.20
CA THR A 265 13.47 -11.30 3.60
C THR A 265 12.19 -10.97 2.81
N ALA A 266 12.17 -11.24 1.49
CA ALA A 266 11.02 -10.96 0.64
C ALA A 266 9.82 -11.88 0.94
N ALA A 267 10.06 -13.17 1.21
CA ALA A 267 9.01 -14.15 1.43
C ALA A 267 8.46 -14.13 2.86
N PHE A 268 9.32 -13.97 3.87
CA PHE A 268 8.96 -14.18 5.27
C PHE A 268 8.84 -12.89 6.09
N GLY A 269 9.40 -11.78 5.63
CA GLY A 269 9.24 -10.50 6.32
C GLY A 269 7.78 -10.11 6.49
N CYS A 270 7.41 -9.53 7.64
CA CYS A 270 6.04 -9.24 8.06
C CYS A 270 5.13 -10.49 8.01
N ALA A 271 5.65 -11.67 8.36
CA ALA A 271 4.96 -12.96 8.24
C ALA A 271 4.35 -13.19 6.83
N GLY A 272 5.00 -12.67 5.77
CA GLY A 272 4.52 -12.76 4.39
C GLY A 272 3.31 -11.89 4.05
N GLU A 273 2.80 -11.09 4.96
CA GLU A 273 1.63 -10.22 4.77
C GLU A 273 1.99 -8.90 4.07
N ARG A 274 2.63 -9.01 2.91
CA ARG A 274 3.04 -7.88 2.04
C ARG A 274 2.49 -8.06 0.64
N CYS A 275 1.96 -7.00 0.05
CA CYS A 275 1.61 -6.99 -1.38
C CYS A 275 2.83 -7.20 -2.29
N MET A 276 4.04 -6.87 -1.80
CA MET A 276 5.31 -7.06 -2.51
C MET A 276 6.09 -8.30 -2.03
N ALA A 277 5.47 -9.20 -1.24
CA ALA A 277 6.13 -10.45 -0.83
C ALA A 277 6.55 -11.27 -2.06
N GLY A 278 7.81 -11.71 -2.09
CA GLY A 278 8.31 -12.64 -3.10
C GLY A 278 7.82 -14.06 -2.80
N SER A 279 6.58 -14.36 -3.14
CA SER A 279 5.89 -15.59 -2.73
C SER A 279 6.22 -16.81 -3.61
N THR A 280 6.88 -16.62 -4.75
CA THR A 280 7.25 -17.71 -5.67
C THR A 280 8.64 -17.49 -6.24
N ALA A 281 9.55 -18.40 -5.99
CA ALA A 281 10.88 -18.48 -6.59
C ALA A 281 10.85 -19.41 -7.80
N ILE A 282 11.35 -18.94 -8.95
CA ILE A 282 11.55 -19.77 -10.14
C ILE A 282 13.05 -20.01 -10.31
N ALA A 283 13.49 -21.22 -10.04
CA ALA A 283 14.87 -21.65 -10.22
C ALA A 283 15.09 -22.08 -11.67
N VAL A 284 16.01 -21.40 -12.37
CA VAL A 284 16.35 -21.70 -13.77
C VAL A 284 17.51 -22.69 -13.85
N GLY A 285 17.37 -23.73 -14.67
CA GLY A 285 18.37 -24.75 -14.87
C GLY A 285 18.75 -25.43 -13.54
N LYS A 286 20.04 -25.47 -13.24
CA LYS A 286 20.57 -26.12 -12.01
C LYS A 286 20.56 -25.23 -10.76
N SER A 287 20.08 -23.98 -10.86
CA SER A 287 20.08 -23.07 -9.69
C SER A 287 19.27 -23.63 -8.52
N GLY A 288 18.18 -24.39 -8.81
CA GLY A 288 17.33 -24.99 -7.80
C GLY A 288 18.05 -25.98 -6.88
N ASP A 289 19.00 -26.77 -7.41
CA ASP A 289 19.73 -27.76 -6.65
C ASP A 289 20.67 -27.11 -5.61
N VAL A 290 21.13 -25.89 -5.91
CA VAL A 290 22.06 -25.14 -5.07
C VAL A 290 21.31 -24.28 -4.07
N ILE A 291 20.22 -23.62 -4.50
CA ILE A 291 19.55 -22.59 -3.71
C ILE A 291 18.53 -23.16 -2.72
N LEU A 292 17.80 -24.22 -3.11
CA LEU A 292 16.73 -24.78 -2.28
C LEU A 292 17.20 -25.24 -0.88
N PRO A 293 18.29 -26.00 -0.73
CA PRO A 293 18.77 -26.41 0.58
C PRO A 293 19.03 -25.20 1.49
N GLN A 294 19.62 -24.12 0.95
CA GLN A 294 19.95 -22.92 1.69
C GLN A 294 18.70 -22.09 2.04
N LEU A 295 17.68 -22.04 1.17
CA LEU A 295 16.39 -21.43 1.49
C LEU A 295 15.66 -22.19 2.59
N VAL A 296 15.74 -23.51 2.60
CA VAL A 296 15.17 -24.37 3.65
C VAL A 296 15.90 -24.12 4.99
N ASP A 297 17.20 -24.05 4.98
CA ASP A 297 17.99 -23.77 6.19
C ASP A 297 17.71 -22.35 6.72
N ALA A 298 17.61 -21.37 5.83
CA ALA A 298 17.22 -20.01 6.19
C ALA A 298 15.81 -19.97 6.80
N ALA A 299 14.84 -20.66 6.20
CA ALA A 299 13.47 -20.74 6.72
C ALA A 299 13.42 -21.38 8.12
N ARG A 300 14.16 -22.47 8.33
CA ARG A 300 14.28 -23.16 9.64
C ARG A 300 14.94 -22.31 10.73
N SER A 301 15.83 -21.40 10.34
CA SER A 301 16.54 -20.53 11.28
C SER A 301 15.72 -19.36 11.80
N ILE A 302 14.60 -19.03 11.15
CA ILE A 302 13.74 -17.91 11.53
C ILE A 302 13.11 -18.14 12.90
N LYS A 303 13.40 -17.23 13.82
CA LYS A 303 12.84 -17.24 15.18
C LYS A 303 11.47 -16.59 15.18
N VAL A 304 10.43 -17.40 15.28
CA VAL A 304 9.05 -16.93 15.43
C VAL A 304 8.76 -16.64 16.90
N GLY A 305 8.18 -15.49 17.19
CA GLY A 305 7.95 -15.13 18.58
C GLY A 305 7.07 -13.90 18.79
N ARG A 306 6.86 -13.58 20.07
CA ARG A 306 6.09 -12.41 20.52
C ARG A 306 6.79 -11.12 20.12
N THR A 307 6.05 -10.23 19.50
CA THR A 307 6.54 -8.92 19.07
C THR A 307 6.15 -7.80 20.04
N ASP A 308 5.18 -8.06 20.92
CA ASP A 308 4.67 -7.12 21.93
C ASP A 308 5.47 -7.13 23.25
N SER A 309 6.57 -7.89 23.31
CA SER A 309 7.43 -8.01 24.47
C SER A 309 8.78 -7.36 24.20
N THR A 310 9.27 -6.54 25.13
CA THR A 310 10.62 -5.94 25.10
C THR A 310 11.72 -6.98 25.39
N MET A 311 11.35 -8.14 25.93
CA MET A 311 12.28 -9.21 26.30
C MET A 311 12.63 -10.17 25.17
N SER A 312 11.88 -10.14 24.06
CA SER A 312 12.13 -10.98 22.89
C SER A 312 12.25 -10.11 21.63
N GLN A 313 13.22 -10.45 20.79
CA GLN A 313 13.35 -9.86 19.46
C GLN A 313 13.28 -11.00 18.44
N PRO A 314 12.06 -11.42 18.06
CA PRO A 314 11.88 -12.43 17.03
C PRO A 314 12.23 -11.87 15.64
N ASP A 315 12.61 -12.78 14.73
CA ASP A 315 12.80 -12.44 13.32
C ASP A 315 11.45 -12.27 12.60
N MET A 316 10.40 -13.00 13.08
CA MET A 316 9.07 -12.97 12.49
C MET A 316 7.99 -13.02 13.59
N GLY A 317 6.96 -12.17 13.43
CA GLY A 317 5.78 -12.10 14.27
C GLY A 317 4.64 -13.03 13.82
N PRO A 318 3.44 -12.89 14.46
CA PRO A 318 2.23 -13.62 14.08
C PRO A 318 1.58 -13.06 12.81
N LEU A 319 0.61 -13.81 12.26
CA LEU A 319 -0.38 -13.34 11.29
C LEU A 319 -1.46 -12.50 11.97
N ILE A 320 -2.20 -11.72 11.20
CA ILE A 320 -3.19 -10.75 11.70
C ILE A 320 -4.36 -11.38 12.48
N THR A 321 -4.84 -12.56 12.10
CA THR A 321 -5.95 -13.27 12.74
C THR A 321 -5.79 -14.79 12.68
N GLY A 322 -6.42 -15.52 13.61
CA GLY A 322 -6.48 -16.98 13.57
C GLY A 322 -7.13 -17.51 12.28
N ALA A 323 -8.23 -16.92 11.85
CA ALA A 323 -8.90 -17.31 10.60
C ALA A 323 -7.99 -17.12 9.36
N HIS A 324 -7.13 -16.10 9.36
CA HIS A 324 -6.18 -15.92 8.27
C HIS A 324 -5.06 -16.96 8.32
N ARG A 325 -4.54 -17.27 9.50
CA ARG A 325 -3.59 -18.37 9.70
C ARG A 325 -4.15 -19.68 9.17
N ASP A 326 -5.37 -20.04 9.57
CA ASP A 326 -6.03 -21.30 9.19
C ASP A 326 -6.23 -21.37 7.66
N ARG A 327 -6.55 -20.24 7.01
CA ARG A 327 -6.61 -20.14 5.54
C ARG A 327 -5.25 -20.43 4.89
N VAL A 328 -4.16 -19.86 5.43
CA VAL A 328 -2.82 -20.08 4.88
C VAL A 328 -2.39 -21.54 5.07
N GLU A 329 -2.64 -22.12 6.24
CA GLU A 329 -2.38 -23.55 6.50
C GLU A 329 -3.17 -24.45 5.55
N GLY A 330 -4.43 -24.11 5.24
CA GLY A 330 -5.25 -24.82 4.27
C GLY A 330 -4.69 -24.77 2.85
N LEU A 331 -4.10 -23.64 2.42
CA LEU A 331 -3.44 -23.54 1.12
C LEU A 331 -2.15 -24.36 1.06
N VAL A 332 -1.40 -24.44 2.17
CA VAL A 332 -0.19 -25.28 2.25
C VAL A 332 -0.58 -26.77 2.16
N GLU A 333 -1.62 -27.21 2.86
CA GLU A 333 -2.11 -28.60 2.77
C GLU A 333 -2.64 -28.91 1.36
N GLY A 334 -3.43 -28.01 0.77
CA GLY A 334 -3.91 -28.16 -0.61
C GLY A 334 -2.78 -28.30 -1.63
N GLY A 335 -1.70 -27.51 -1.50
CA GLY A 335 -0.53 -27.64 -2.36
C GLY A 335 0.15 -29.01 -2.26
N LYS A 336 0.24 -29.57 -1.05
CA LYS A 336 0.75 -30.91 -0.79
C LYS A 336 -0.17 -31.97 -1.43
N ASP A 337 -1.48 -31.84 -1.29
CA ASP A 337 -2.47 -32.76 -1.86
C ASP A 337 -2.45 -32.71 -3.42
N GLU A 338 -2.12 -31.55 -3.99
CA GLU A 338 -1.92 -31.37 -5.43
C GLU A 338 -0.54 -31.88 -5.92
N GLY A 339 0.31 -32.41 -5.03
CA GLY A 339 1.58 -33.07 -5.37
C GLY A 339 2.85 -32.26 -5.12
N ALA A 340 2.76 -31.08 -4.52
CA ALA A 340 3.93 -30.32 -4.10
C ALA A 340 4.63 -30.97 -2.89
N THR A 341 5.90 -30.66 -2.69
CA THR A 341 6.74 -31.19 -1.62
C THR A 341 6.95 -30.14 -0.53
N LEU A 342 6.59 -30.44 0.71
CA LEU A 342 6.93 -29.56 1.85
C LEU A 342 8.40 -29.74 2.23
N ALA A 343 9.27 -28.87 1.73
CA ALA A 343 10.68 -28.88 2.04
C ALA A 343 10.98 -28.32 3.45
N CYS A 344 10.16 -27.36 3.89
CA CYS A 344 10.09 -26.89 5.27
C CYS A 344 8.63 -26.64 5.62
N ASP A 345 8.15 -27.21 6.71
CA ASP A 345 6.76 -27.02 7.19
C ASP A 345 6.79 -26.19 8.48
N GLY A 346 6.27 -24.98 8.40
CA GLY A 346 6.18 -24.04 9.53
C GLY A 346 4.89 -24.16 10.35
N ARG A 347 3.99 -25.06 9.99
CA ARG A 347 2.72 -25.25 10.71
C ARG A 347 2.94 -25.85 12.11
N GLY A 348 2.05 -25.52 13.04
CA GLY A 348 2.10 -26.03 14.39
C GLY A 348 3.22 -25.44 15.26
N VAL A 349 3.86 -24.34 14.84
CA VAL A 349 4.84 -23.64 15.66
C VAL A 349 4.21 -23.18 16.97
N LYS A 350 4.92 -23.41 18.08
CA LYS A 350 4.48 -23.03 19.44
C LYS A 350 5.39 -21.94 19.97
N VAL A 351 4.79 -20.83 20.38
CA VAL A 351 5.51 -19.70 20.98
C VAL A 351 5.30 -19.71 22.49
N PRO A 352 6.37 -19.81 23.29
CA PRO A 352 6.26 -19.82 24.76
C PRO A 352 5.56 -18.56 25.29
N GLY A 353 4.62 -18.73 26.21
CA GLY A 353 3.86 -17.64 26.81
C GLY A 353 2.80 -16.98 25.90
N ALA A 354 2.52 -17.58 24.73
CA ALA A 354 1.52 -17.07 23.79
C ALA A 354 0.72 -18.20 23.10
N PRO A 355 0.01 -19.07 23.86
CA PRO A 355 -0.67 -20.23 23.31
C PRO A 355 -1.82 -19.87 22.34
N ASN A 356 -2.38 -18.68 22.46
CA ASN A 356 -3.49 -18.18 21.63
C ASN A 356 -3.03 -17.24 20.51
N GLY A 357 -1.73 -16.97 20.38
CA GLY A 357 -1.20 -16.14 19.31
C GLY A 357 -1.37 -16.77 17.92
N PHE A 358 -1.45 -15.95 16.89
CA PHE A 358 -1.79 -16.41 15.53
C PHE A 358 -0.53 -16.76 14.71
N TYR A 359 0.31 -17.63 15.25
CA TYR A 359 1.61 -17.93 14.66
C TYR A 359 1.57 -18.99 13.56
N LEU A 360 2.38 -18.77 12.55
CA LEU A 360 2.76 -19.73 11.52
C LEU A 360 4.25 -19.53 11.22
N GLY A 361 5.00 -20.62 11.18
CA GLY A 361 6.43 -20.58 10.83
C GLY A 361 6.67 -20.44 9.34
N ALA A 362 7.91 -20.12 8.96
CA ALA A 362 8.31 -20.05 7.57
C ALA A 362 8.16 -21.42 6.89
N THR A 363 7.47 -21.44 5.77
CA THR A 363 7.16 -22.66 5.00
C THR A 363 7.76 -22.56 3.61
N VAL A 364 8.47 -23.61 3.16
CA VAL A 364 9.01 -23.73 1.80
C VAL A 364 8.33 -24.90 1.12
N VAL A 365 7.65 -24.64 0.03
CA VAL A 365 6.92 -25.62 -0.80
C VAL A 365 7.65 -25.80 -2.12
N ASP A 366 8.20 -26.96 -2.35
CA ASP A 366 8.96 -27.29 -3.55
C ASP A 366 8.12 -28.08 -4.56
N ASN A 367 8.60 -28.19 -5.79
CA ASN A 367 7.92 -28.86 -6.90
C ASN A 367 6.51 -28.29 -7.17
N VAL A 368 6.36 -26.98 -6.97
CA VAL A 368 5.10 -26.30 -7.24
C VAL A 368 4.92 -26.13 -8.75
N HIS A 369 3.74 -26.47 -9.23
CA HIS A 369 3.34 -26.26 -10.61
C HIS A 369 2.36 -25.08 -10.73
N GLU A 370 2.38 -24.35 -11.85
CA GLU A 370 1.53 -23.16 -12.07
C GLU A 370 0.02 -23.42 -12.02
N THR A 371 -0.41 -24.67 -12.16
CA THR A 371 -1.83 -25.07 -12.06
C THR A 371 -2.32 -25.25 -10.65
N MET A 372 -1.43 -25.39 -9.67
CA MET A 372 -1.78 -25.57 -8.25
C MET A 372 -2.42 -24.32 -7.66
N ALA A 373 -3.36 -24.48 -6.76
CA ALA A 373 -4.04 -23.36 -6.08
C ALA A 373 -3.03 -22.45 -5.36
N ILE A 374 -2.06 -23.04 -4.65
CA ILE A 374 -1.02 -22.31 -3.93
C ILE A 374 -0.11 -21.46 -4.85
N ALA A 375 0.00 -21.82 -6.13
CA ALA A 375 0.74 -21.06 -7.15
C ALA A 375 -0.07 -19.88 -7.69
N ARG A 376 -1.39 -20.02 -7.81
CA ARG A 376 -2.27 -19.03 -8.44
C ARG A 376 -2.86 -18.02 -7.46
N GLU A 377 -3.13 -18.43 -6.23
CA GLU A 377 -3.71 -17.56 -5.23
C GLU A 377 -2.64 -16.76 -4.48
N GLU A 378 -2.99 -15.55 -4.08
CA GLU A 378 -2.19 -14.77 -3.13
C GLU A 378 -2.32 -15.42 -1.75
N VAL A 379 -1.23 -16.06 -1.27
CA VAL A 379 -1.21 -16.75 0.02
C VAL A 379 -1.29 -15.75 1.18
N PHE A 380 -0.52 -14.68 1.09
CA PHE A 380 -0.45 -13.61 2.09
C PHE A 380 -0.06 -14.11 3.48
N GLY A 381 0.94 -14.99 3.51
CA GLY A 381 1.48 -15.64 4.70
C GLY A 381 2.95 -16.03 4.46
N PRO A 382 3.66 -16.57 5.48
CA PRO A 382 5.10 -16.86 5.40
C PRO A 382 5.38 -18.16 4.60
N VAL A 383 4.99 -18.15 3.33
CA VAL A 383 5.09 -19.32 2.43
C VAL A 383 5.82 -18.93 1.16
N LEU A 384 6.90 -19.65 0.87
CA LEU A 384 7.68 -19.55 -0.35
C LEU A 384 7.43 -20.78 -1.23
N ASN A 385 6.87 -20.59 -2.40
CA ASN A 385 6.76 -21.62 -3.43
C ASN A 385 8.07 -21.67 -4.25
N VAL A 386 8.49 -22.86 -4.64
CA VAL A 386 9.65 -23.05 -5.53
C VAL A 386 9.21 -23.83 -6.76
N MET A 387 9.45 -23.23 -7.93
CA MET A 387 9.23 -23.80 -9.25
C MET A 387 10.58 -24.00 -9.95
N ARG A 388 10.65 -24.93 -10.88
CA ARG A 388 11.84 -25.17 -11.70
C ARG A 388 11.51 -24.98 -13.17
N MET A 389 12.37 -24.24 -13.89
CA MET A 389 12.26 -24.00 -15.32
C MET A 389 13.61 -24.28 -15.99
N GLU A 390 13.59 -24.71 -17.24
CA GLU A 390 14.81 -25.05 -17.98
C GLU A 390 15.63 -23.82 -18.33
N ASP A 391 14.95 -22.72 -18.74
CA ASP A 391 15.58 -21.50 -19.20
C ASP A 391 14.84 -20.23 -18.76
N LEU A 392 15.45 -19.06 -19.02
CA LEU A 392 14.89 -17.76 -18.71
C LEU A 392 13.59 -17.47 -19.48
N GLY A 393 13.49 -17.92 -20.72
CA GLY A 393 12.29 -17.72 -21.54
C GLY A 393 11.07 -18.34 -20.89
N MET A 394 11.18 -19.61 -20.49
CA MET A 394 10.11 -20.33 -19.77
C MET A 394 9.76 -19.66 -18.43
N ALA A 395 10.76 -19.18 -17.69
CA ALA A 395 10.54 -18.47 -16.43
C ALA A 395 9.76 -17.15 -16.63
N ILE A 396 10.10 -16.40 -17.68
CA ILE A 396 9.37 -15.17 -18.06
C ILE A 396 7.94 -15.50 -18.48
N GLU A 397 7.75 -16.50 -19.32
CA GLU A 397 6.42 -16.90 -19.79
C GLU A 397 5.51 -17.37 -18.64
N THR A 398 6.04 -18.15 -17.71
CA THR A 398 5.32 -18.58 -16.50
C THR A 398 4.93 -17.38 -15.63
N THR A 399 5.85 -16.44 -15.42
CA THR A 399 5.56 -15.19 -14.71
C THR A 399 4.45 -14.40 -15.42
N ASN A 400 4.50 -14.30 -16.74
CA ASN A 400 3.56 -13.54 -17.57
C ASN A 400 2.16 -14.19 -17.70
N ARG A 401 2.01 -15.47 -17.38
CA ARG A 401 0.70 -16.14 -17.31
C ARG A 401 -0.05 -15.88 -16.01
N SER A 402 0.60 -15.28 -15.02
CA SER A 402 -0.06 -14.86 -13.78
C SER A 402 -1.23 -13.91 -14.07
N ALA A 403 -2.32 -14.04 -13.32
CA ALA A 403 -3.40 -13.04 -13.33
C ALA A 403 -3.00 -11.70 -12.68
N TYR A 404 -1.85 -11.66 -12.03
CA TYR A 404 -1.33 -10.50 -11.31
C TYR A 404 -0.10 -9.94 -12.02
N GLY A 405 0.09 -8.64 -11.93
CA GLY A 405 1.25 -7.93 -12.49
C GLY A 405 1.80 -6.88 -11.55
N ASN A 406 1.88 -7.13 -10.24
CA ASN A 406 2.37 -6.16 -9.26
C ASN A 406 3.89 -6.04 -9.31
N GLY A 407 4.62 -7.13 -9.05
CA GLY A 407 6.07 -7.13 -9.03
C GLY A 407 6.70 -8.43 -9.52
N ALA A 408 7.91 -8.32 -10.09
CA ALA A 408 8.74 -9.45 -10.45
C ALA A 408 10.22 -9.10 -10.28
N SER A 409 11.05 -10.05 -9.91
CA SER A 409 12.49 -9.84 -9.71
C SER A 409 13.31 -10.92 -10.40
N ILE A 410 14.55 -10.57 -10.77
CA ILE A 410 15.55 -11.51 -11.25
C ILE A 410 16.85 -11.39 -10.48
N PHE A 411 17.46 -12.49 -10.14
CA PHE A 411 18.81 -12.57 -9.58
C PHE A 411 19.77 -13.18 -10.60
N THR A 412 20.75 -12.39 -11.03
CA THR A 412 21.73 -12.78 -12.07
C THR A 412 22.92 -11.81 -12.03
N SER A 413 24.07 -12.27 -12.45
CA SER A 413 25.25 -11.47 -12.78
C SER A 413 25.32 -11.09 -14.26
N SER A 414 24.44 -11.65 -15.10
CA SER A 414 24.38 -11.39 -16.54
C SER A 414 23.57 -10.14 -16.86
N GLY A 415 24.22 -9.10 -17.39
CA GLY A 415 23.52 -7.91 -17.90
C GLY A 415 22.55 -8.21 -19.05
N ALA A 416 22.84 -9.23 -19.88
CA ALA A 416 21.96 -9.66 -20.97
C ALA A 416 20.66 -10.28 -20.42
N ALA A 417 20.75 -11.20 -19.46
CA ALA A 417 19.60 -11.83 -18.81
C ALA A 417 18.73 -10.79 -18.08
N ALA A 418 19.37 -9.88 -17.33
CA ALA A 418 18.68 -8.79 -16.63
C ALA A 418 17.92 -7.88 -17.61
N ARG A 419 18.54 -7.53 -18.76
CA ARG A 419 17.91 -6.70 -19.78
C ARG A 419 16.75 -7.40 -20.47
N GLU A 420 16.91 -8.68 -20.80
CA GLU A 420 15.86 -9.52 -21.41
C GLU A 420 14.66 -9.64 -20.47
N PHE A 421 14.89 -9.98 -19.20
CA PHE A 421 13.87 -10.05 -18.16
C PHE A 421 13.10 -8.74 -18.04
N LYS A 422 13.81 -7.63 -17.83
CA LYS A 422 13.19 -6.30 -17.70
C LYS A 422 12.32 -5.93 -18.90
N HIS A 423 12.72 -6.33 -20.10
CA HIS A 423 11.99 -6.00 -21.32
C HIS A 423 10.74 -6.83 -21.53
N ARG A 424 10.79 -8.14 -21.16
CA ARG A 424 9.74 -9.11 -21.50
C ARG A 424 8.75 -9.41 -20.38
N VAL A 425 9.13 -9.16 -19.11
CA VAL A 425 8.25 -9.48 -17.98
C VAL A 425 7.08 -8.50 -17.89
N LYS A 426 5.88 -9.02 -17.62
CA LYS A 426 4.65 -8.25 -17.42
C LYS A 426 4.45 -7.99 -15.92
N ALA A 427 5.08 -6.94 -15.42
CA ALA A 427 4.92 -6.48 -14.05
C ALA A 427 5.12 -4.97 -13.98
N GLY A 428 4.36 -4.32 -13.12
CA GLY A 428 4.46 -2.88 -12.90
C GLY A 428 5.78 -2.47 -12.24
N MET A 429 6.32 -3.30 -11.33
CA MET A 429 7.57 -3.06 -10.63
C MET A 429 8.54 -4.22 -10.86
N VAL A 430 9.75 -3.91 -11.36
CA VAL A 430 10.74 -4.93 -11.71
C VAL A 430 12.02 -4.71 -10.91
N GLY A 431 12.49 -5.78 -10.24
CA GLY A 431 13.74 -5.81 -9.49
C GLY A 431 14.85 -6.55 -10.22
N ILE A 432 16.06 -6.00 -10.20
CA ILE A 432 17.27 -6.69 -10.62
C ILE A 432 18.18 -6.81 -9.41
N ASN A 433 18.40 -8.02 -8.93
CA ASN A 433 19.12 -8.31 -7.69
C ASN A 433 18.51 -7.63 -6.44
N VAL A 434 17.19 -7.46 -6.46
CA VAL A 434 16.39 -6.89 -5.38
C VAL A 434 15.19 -7.82 -5.14
N GLY A 435 15.03 -8.31 -3.92
CA GLY A 435 13.95 -9.25 -3.57
C GLY A 435 12.56 -8.59 -3.53
N VAL A 436 12.49 -7.33 -3.07
CA VAL A 436 11.25 -6.55 -2.99
C VAL A 436 11.44 -5.25 -3.79
N PRO A 437 10.98 -5.16 -5.04
CA PRO A 437 11.17 -3.98 -5.90
C PRO A 437 10.18 -2.84 -5.57
N ALA A 438 9.94 -2.59 -4.27
CA ALA A 438 9.07 -1.48 -3.83
C ALA A 438 9.71 -0.12 -4.14
N THR A 439 8.91 0.78 -4.66
CA THR A 439 9.36 2.10 -5.10
C THR A 439 9.54 3.08 -3.94
N MET A 440 10.31 4.14 -4.16
CA MET A 440 10.40 5.32 -3.29
C MET A 440 9.19 6.24 -3.50
N ALA A 441 8.86 7.10 -2.53
CA ALA A 441 7.67 7.97 -2.55
C ALA A 441 7.53 8.86 -3.80
N MET A 442 8.64 9.19 -4.47
CA MET A 442 8.66 10.01 -5.69
C MET A 442 8.36 9.24 -6.98
N PHE A 443 8.30 7.90 -6.91
CA PHE A 443 7.91 7.04 -8.03
C PHE A 443 6.54 6.41 -7.77
N PRO A 444 5.73 6.18 -8.81
CA PRO A 444 4.43 5.55 -8.64
C PRO A 444 4.58 4.08 -8.17
N PHE A 445 3.69 3.66 -7.28
CA PHE A 445 3.52 2.27 -6.91
C PHE A 445 2.58 1.63 -7.93
N THR A 446 3.17 1.05 -8.95
CA THR A 446 2.45 0.53 -10.11
C THR A 446 1.96 -0.90 -9.92
N GLY A 447 1.01 -1.29 -10.73
CA GLY A 447 0.51 -2.66 -10.86
C GLY A 447 -0.16 -2.82 -12.21
N TRP A 448 -0.11 -4.04 -12.77
CA TRP A 448 -0.76 -4.40 -14.01
C TRP A 448 -1.82 -5.47 -13.76
N ASP A 449 -2.69 -5.70 -14.71
CA ASP A 449 -3.72 -6.74 -14.69
C ASP A 449 -4.57 -6.71 -13.39
N ALA A 450 -4.80 -7.84 -12.72
CA ALA A 450 -5.60 -7.90 -11.50
C ALA A 450 -4.94 -7.27 -10.25
N SER A 451 -3.72 -6.73 -10.38
CA SER A 451 -3.05 -5.99 -9.30
C SER A 451 -3.36 -4.49 -9.30
N PHE A 452 -4.00 -3.95 -10.34
CA PHE A 452 -4.39 -2.55 -10.38
C PHE A 452 -5.62 -2.31 -11.26
N TYR A 453 -6.50 -1.43 -10.79
CA TYR A 453 -7.68 -0.94 -11.53
C TYR A 453 -7.71 0.58 -11.46
N GLY A 454 -7.60 1.25 -12.60
CA GLY A 454 -7.52 2.71 -12.75
C GLY A 454 -6.47 3.10 -13.78
N ASP A 455 -6.23 4.42 -13.93
CA ASP A 455 -5.28 4.96 -14.91
C ASP A 455 -4.04 5.58 -14.25
N LEU A 456 -4.21 6.20 -13.07
CA LEU A 456 -3.16 6.89 -12.33
C LEU A 456 -2.84 6.14 -11.05
N HIS A 457 -1.57 5.78 -10.87
CA HIS A 457 -1.11 5.00 -9.73
C HIS A 457 -0.93 5.85 -8.47
N ILE A 458 -0.84 5.16 -7.35
CA ILE A 458 -0.59 5.77 -6.04
C ILE A 458 0.89 6.19 -5.93
N GLN A 459 1.18 7.28 -5.23
CA GLN A 459 2.49 7.91 -5.06
C GLN A 459 3.03 8.65 -6.31
N GLY A 460 4.13 9.37 -6.13
CA GLY A 460 4.81 10.08 -7.18
C GLY A 460 3.96 11.17 -7.86
N ARG A 461 4.35 11.55 -9.05
CA ARG A 461 3.64 12.55 -9.86
C ARG A 461 2.22 12.11 -10.25
N GLU A 462 2.03 10.82 -10.46
CA GLU A 462 0.71 10.29 -10.82
C GLU A 462 -0.32 10.51 -9.70
N ALA A 463 0.09 10.42 -8.43
CA ALA A 463 -0.80 10.74 -7.31
C ALA A 463 -1.19 12.22 -7.29
N VAL A 464 -0.29 13.14 -7.65
CA VAL A 464 -0.62 14.56 -7.81
C VAL A 464 -1.65 14.76 -8.92
N GLN A 465 -1.46 14.11 -10.06
CA GLN A 465 -2.40 14.13 -11.19
C GLN A 465 -3.75 13.49 -10.80
N PHE A 466 -3.72 12.42 -10.01
CA PHE A 466 -4.93 11.76 -9.52
C PHE A 466 -5.78 12.68 -8.63
N TYR A 467 -5.15 13.46 -7.76
CA TYR A 467 -5.83 14.35 -6.81
C TYR A 467 -6.10 15.76 -7.37
N THR A 468 -5.76 16.02 -8.62
CA THR A 468 -6.00 17.32 -9.27
C THR A 468 -6.70 17.17 -10.60
N GLN A 469 -7.31 18.26 -11.05
CA GLN A 469 -7.84 18.39 -12.41
C GLN A 469 -7.20 19.58 -13.11
N GLN A 470 -6.88 19.40 -14.38
CA GLN A 470 -6.27 20.44 -15.19
C GLN A 470 -7.32 21.40 -15.72
N LYS A 471 -7.05 22.70 -15.61
CA LYS A 471 -7.79 23.77 -16.26
C LYS A 471 -6.89 24.42 -17.30
N VAL A 472 -7.36 24.60 -18.52
CA VAL A 472 -6.67 25.35 -19.56
C VAL A 472 -7.34 26.71 -19.68
N VAL A 473 -6.55 27.77 -19.68
CA VAL A 473 -6.99 29.15 -19.88
C VAL A 473 -6.35 29.67 -21.16
N THR A 474 -7.17 30.16 -22.07
CA THR A 474 -6.74 30.86 -23.29
C THR A 474 -7.14 32.31 -23.16
N ALA A 475 -6.14 33.20 -23.13
CA ALA A 475 -6.34 34.64 -23.02
C ALA A 475 -6.00 35.33 -24.34
N ARG A 476 -6.86 36.21 -24.82
CA ARG A 476 -6.59 37.08 -25.96
C ARG A 476 -6.44 38.53 -25.48
N TRP A 477 -5.33 39.13 -25.81
CA TRP A 477 -5.01 40.50 -25.47
C TRP A 477 -5.36 41.39 -26.66
N PHE A 478 -6.41 42.23 -26.53
CA PHE A 478 -6.79 43.16 -27.57
C PHE A 478 -5.80 44.35 -27.53
N GLY A 479 -5.01 44.50 -28.58
CA GLY A 479 -4.06 45.62 -28.72
C GLY A 479 -4.78 46.97 -28.79
N GLY A 480 -4.75 47.71 -27.70
CA GLY A 480 -5.02 49.15 -27.67
C GLY A 480 -3.72 49.87 -27.33
N ALA A 481 -3.52 51.09 -27.83
CA ALA A 481 -2.37 51.89 -27.42
C ALA A 481 -2.40 52.05 -25.88
N VAL A 482 -1.30 51.77 -25.20
CA VAL A 482 -1.12 51.78 -23.75
C VAL A 482 -1.54 53.14 -23.11
N GLY A 483 -1.94 54.12 -23.91
CA GLY A 483 -2.34 55.45 -23.47
C GLY A 483 -3.82 55.63 -23.10
N ASP A 484 -4.74 54.71 -23.52
CA ASP A 484 -6.16 54.95 -23.38
C ASP A 484 -6.84 54.22 -22.20
N VAL A 485 -6.20 53.19 -21.63
CA VAL A 485 -6.78 52.43 -20.52
C VAL A 485 -6.72 53.15 -19.17
N TRP A 486 -5.78 54.11 -19.00
CA TRP A 486 -5.56 54.88 -17.78
C TRP A 486 -6.14 56.30 -17.80
N ARG A 487 -6.94 56.62 -18.85
CA ARG A 487 -7.58 57.95 -19.01
C ARG A 487 -9.12 57.94 -18.86
N GLN A 488 -9.70 56.84 -18.37
CA GLN A 488 -11.11 56.80 -17.98
C GLN A 488 -11.31 56.91 -16.50
#